data_7594543a689895315ae4ce11fc7f7b78
#
_entry.id   7594543a689895315ae4ce11fc7f7b78
#
_cell.length_a   1.000
_cell.length_b   1.000
_cell.length_c   1.000
_cell.angle_alpha   90.00
_cell.angle_beta   90.00
_cell.angle_gamma   90.00
#
_symmetry.space_group_name_H-M   'P 1'
#
loop_
_entity.id
_entity.type
_entity.pdbx_description
1 polymer ?
#
loop_
_entity_poly.entity_id
_entity_poly.type
_entity_poly.pdbx_seq_one_letter_code
_entity_poly.pdbx_strand_id
1 'polypeptide(L)'
;MNHERILVLDFGGQYNQLIARRVRDEGVYAEVYSSDIGIEKIKELNPKGIIFTGGPQSVYKEESQHIGKEIFELGIPIFGFCYGAQLIAYELGGEVATAPVSEYGKTETHVEKSSVLFSDVSEETTVFMSHTDYIAKVPEGFKITAHTEHCPVAGMEDGKRQIYAVQFHPEVQHSVEGQKMIHHFLYDVCKCTGDWKMASFVEEQVSLLKNKIGSGKVLLALSGGVDSSVAAGLLSKAIGKQLYCVFVDHGLLRKNEGDQVEEIFGDKGDFELNFVRVNAGEEYFEKLAGVEDPEKKRKIIGEQFIRIFEREANKIGTVDFLAQGTIYADVVESGLGKGAVIKSHHNVGGLPKNISFKEIVEPLRLLFKDEVRKVGLELGLPEHLVYRQPFPGPGLGVRIIGEVTPEKVRMVQDADFIYREEIEKAGLSRSYSQYFAALTNMRSVGVMGDFRTYDYAVALRAVITDDFMTAECADIPFSVLQRVMNRIVNEVKGVNRVFYDLTSKPPGTIEME
;
A
#
# COMPACT_ATOMS: atom_id res chain seq x y z
N MET A 1 5.60 3.98 -21.76
CA MET A 1 4.45 4.81 -21.36
C MET A 1 4.89 6.25 -21.37
N ASN A 2 4.20 7.08 -22.10
CA ASN A 2 4.59 8.50 -22.27
C ASN A 2 3.48 9.38 -21.66
N HIS A 3 3.26 9.22 -20.35
CA HIS A 3 2.29 10.03 -19.61
C HIS A 3 2.89 11.37 -19.19
N GLU A 4 2.04 12.38 -19.08
CA GLU A 4 2.37 13.61 -18.36
C GLU A 4 2.77 13.26 -16.95
N ARG A 5 3.92 13.75 -16.49
CA ARG A 5 4.43 13.34 -15.16
C ARG A 5 4.78 14.51 -14.27
N ILE A 6 4.55 14.30 -12.98
CA ILE A 6 5.05 15.12 -11.91
C ILE A 6 6.18 14.39 -11.20
N LEU A 7 7.29 15.06 -10.98
CA LEU A 7 8.37 14.53 -10.14
C LEU A 7 8.14 14.96 -8.69
N VAL A 8 8.16 14.00 -7.78
CA VAL A 8 8.13 14.24 -6.35
C VAL A 8 9.55 14.02 -5.82
N LEU A 9 10.23 15.09 -5.42
CA LEU A 9 11.59 15.01 -4.89
C LEU A 9 11.56 14.82 -3.39
N ASP A 10 12.13 13.70 -2.93
CA ASP A 10 12.11 13.27 -1.54
C ASP A 10 13.28 13.86 -0.76
N PHE A 11 12.96 14.67 0.24
CA PHE A 11 13.89 15.26 1.21
C PHE A 11 13.86 14.54 2.57
N GLY A 12 13.43 13.28 2.60
CA GLY A 12 13.39 12.44 3.80
C GLY A 12 12.10 12.58 4.62
N GLY A 13 11.08 13.20 4.07
CA GLY A 13 9.77 13.36 4.72
C GLY A 13 8.97 12.05 4.76
N GLN A 14 8.05 11.97 5.71
CA GLN A 14 7.21 10.77 5.89
C GLN A 14 6.12 10.62 4.81
N TYR A 15 5.74 11.70 4.11
CA TYR A 15 4.58 11.76 3.23
C TYR A 15 4.91 11.75 1.73
N ASN A 16 6.14 11.40 1.34
CA ASN A 16 6.58 11.39 -0.06
C ASN A 16 5.68 10.53 -0.98
N GLN A 17 5.36 9.31 -0.54
CA GLN A 17 4.45 8.42 -1.28
C GLN A 17 3.00 8.93 -1.28
N LEU A 18 2.57 9.56 -0.19
CA LEU A 18 1.23 10.14 -0.09
C LEU A 18 1.07 11.30 -1.08
N ILE A 19 2.09 12.15 -1.23
CA ILE A 19 2.10 13.23 -2.23
C ILE A 19 1.93 12.65 -3.64
N ALA A 20 2.75 11.66 -4.02
CA ALA A 20 2.63 11.01 -5.32
C ALA A 20 1.24 10.39 -5.54
N ARG A 21 0.69 9.77 -4.50
CA ARG A 21 -0.67 9.20 -4.54
C ARG A 21 -1.73 10.27 -4.75
N ARG A 22 -1.66 11.41 -4.04
CA ARG A 22 -2.61 12.54 -4.22
C ARG A 22 -2.59 13.12 -5.63
N VAL A 23 -1.39 13.22 -6.23
CA VAL A 23 -1.25 13.62 -7.65
C VAL A 23 -1.92 12.60 -8.58
N ARG A 24 -1.76 11.31 -8.33
CA ARG A 24 -2.38 10.25 -9.14
C ARG A 24 -3.88 10.13 -8.92
N ASP A 25 -4.39 10.48 -7.75
CA ASP A 25 -5.83 10.58 -7.49
C ASP A 25 -6.49 11.65 -8.40
N GLU A 26 -5.72 12.67 -8.81
CA GLU A 26 -6.13 13.67 -9.81
C GLU A 26 -5.95 13.20 -11.27
N GLY A 27 -5.58 11.95 -11.51
CA GLY A 27 -5.39 11.41 -12.85
C GLY A 27 -4.11 11.87 -13.56
N VAL A 28 -3.09 12.31 -12.81
CA VAL A 28 -1.78 12.69 -13.33
C VAL A 28 -0.71 11.74 -12.79
N TYR A 29 0.14 11.21 -13.67
CA TYR A 29 1.19 10.28 -13.24
C TYR A 29 2.27 10.98 -12.41
N ALA A 30 2.66 10.40 -11.30
CA ALA A 30 3.70 10.91 -10.41
C ALA A 30 4.70 9.81 -10.01
N GLU A 31 5.97 10.19 -9.92
CA GLU A 31 7.05 9.32 -9.45
C GLU A 31 7.86 10.03 -8.36
N VAL A 32 8.28 9.27 -7.34
CA VAL A 32 9.17 9.75 -6.28
C VAL A 32 10.62 9.49 -6.67
N TYR A 33 11.44 10.51 -6.58
CA TYR A 33 12.89 10.45 -6.77
C TYR A 33 13.60 11.02 -5.56
N SER A 34 14.83 10.56 -5.31
CA SER A 34 15.70 11.17 -4.32
C SER A 34 16.04 12.61 -4.69
N SER A 35 16.22 13.48 -3.70
CA SER A 35 16.63 14.89 -3.88
C SER A 35 17.97 15.06 -4.59
N ASP A 36 18.82 14.03 -4.64
CA ASP A 36 20.10 14.00 -5.35
C ASP A 36 19.99 13.68 -6.85
N ILE A 37 18.78 13.63 -7.40
CA ILE A 37 18.57 13.46 -8.83
C ILE A 37 19.28 14.56 -9.62
N GLY A 38 20.12 14.18 -10.57
CA GLY A 38 20.83 15.13 -11.40
C GLY A 38 19.92 15.91 -12.36
N ILE A 39 20.27 17.17 -12.64
CA ILE A 39 19.52 18.07 -13.54
C ILE A 39 19.31 17.46 -14.93
N GLU A 40 20.33 16.76 -15.47
CA GLU A 40 20.21 16.10 -16.77
C GLU A 40 19.15 15.00 -16.77
N LYS A 41 19.00 14.29 -15.66
CA LYS A 41 17.93 13.28 -15.52
C LYS A 41 16.55 13.93 -15.46
N ILE A 42 16.40 15.06 -14.77
CA ILE A 42 15.15 15.84 -14.75
C ILE A 42 14.77 16.29 -16.18
N LYS A 43 15.73 16.81 -16.95
CA LYS A 43 15.53 17.21 -18.33
C LYS A 43 15.12 16.02 -19.22
N GLU A 44 15.77 14.85 -19.07
CA GLU A 44 15.42 13.62 -19.78
C GLU A 44 13.98 13.18 -19.49
N LEU A 45 13.58 13.25 -18.22
CA LEU A 45 12.24 12.88 -17.79
C LEU A 45 11.17 13.86 -18.25
N ASN A 46 11.54 15.10 -18.55
CA ASN A 46 10.69 16.18 -19.07
C ASN A 46 9.35 16.31 -18.30
N PRO A 47 9.37 16.55 -16.97
CA PRO A 47 8.15 16.60 -16.18
C PRO A 47 7.35 17.87 -16.45
N LYS A 48 6.04 17.81 -16.24
CA LYS A 48 5.14 18.97 -16.27
C LYS A 48 5.26 19.87 -15.03
N GLY A 49 5.71 19.29 -13.91
CA GLY A 49 5.92 19.99 -12.66
C GLY A 49 6.77 19.18 -11.69
N ILE A 50 7.27 19.84 -10.67
CA ILE A 50 8.10 19.22 -9.62
C ILE A 50 7.50 19.58 -8.26
N ILE A 51 7.36 18.60 -7.37
CA ILE A 51 6.94 18.80 -5.98
C ILE A 51 8.11 18.49 -5.06
N PHE A 52 8.45 19.40 -4.16
CA PHE A 52 9.42 19.19 -3.08
C PHE A 52 8.70 18.77 -1.83
N THR A 53 9.09 17.64 -1.27
CA THR A 53 8.44 17.08 -0.07
C THR A 53 8.84 17.82 1.21
N GLY A 54 8.18 17.48 2.31
CA GLY A 54 8.69 17.76 3.64
C GLY A 54 10.01 17.02 3.93
N GLY A 55 10.66 17.38 5.03
CA GLY A 55 11.89 16.74 5.50
C GLY A 55 12.09 16.94 7.00
N PRO A 56 12.90 16.09 7.66
CA PRO A 56 13.07 16.11 9.12
C PRO A 56 14.09 17.14 9.62
N GLN A 57 14.81 17.79 8.71
CA GLN A 57 15.95 18.64 9.05
C GLN A 57 15.62 20.13 8.91
N SER A 58 16.47 21.00 9.51
CA SER A 58 16.44 22.44 9.29
C SER A 58 17.33 22.80 8.09
N VAL A 59 16.82 23.59 7.13
CA VAL A 59 17.50 23.90 5.86
C VAL A 59 18.87 24.60 6.01
N TYR A 60 19.15 25.21 7.16
CA TYR A 60 20.42 25.92 7.43
C TYR A 60 21.47 25.03 8.10
N LYS A 61 21.22 23.73 8.31
CA LYS A 61 22.22 22.81 8.86
C LYS A 61 23.05 22.17 7.75
N GLU A 62 24.34 21.96 8.00
CA GLU A 62 25.30 21.41 7.01
C GLU A 62 24.92 20.00 6.51
N GLU A 63 24.31 19.17 7.38
CA GLU A 63 23.86 17.83 7.03
C GLU A 63 22.51 17.78 6.31
N SER A 64 21.88 18.93 6.06
CA SER A 64 20.57 19.00 5.42
C SER A 64 20.66 18.71 3.93
N GLN A 65 19.60 18.13 3.40
CA GLN A 65 19.51 17.87 1.96
C GLN A 65 19.18 19.16 1.23
N HIS A 66 20.05 19.54 0.30
CA HIS A 66 19.88 20.70 -0.56
C HIS A 66 19.68 20.27 -2.01
N ILE A 67 19.26 21.21 -2.83
CA ILE A 67 19.17 21.05 -4.27
C ILE A 67 19.83 22.22 -4.97
N GLY A 68 20.48 21.98 -6.08
CA GLY A 68 21.17 23.04 -6.84
C GLY A 68 20.19 24.10 -7.36
N LYS A 69 20.62 25.36 -7.38
CA LYS A 69 19.79 26.49 -7.86
C LYS A 69 19.34 26.35 -9.31
N GLU A 70 20.09 25.58 -10.09
CA GLU A 70 19.80 25.29 -11.50
C GLU A 70 18.41 24.71 -11.73
N ILE A 71 17.81 24.05 -10.73
CA ILE A 71 16.46 23.51 -10.84
C ILE A 71 15.42 24.61 -11.02
N PHE A 72 15.61 25.77 -10.39
CA PHE A 72 14.72 26.93 -10.48
C PHE A 72 14.83 27.67 -11.82
N GLU A 73 15.87 27.36 -12.62
CA GLU A 73 16.12 27.93 -13.94
C GLU A 73 15.58 27.07 -15.08
N LEU A 74 15.07 25.86 -14.77
CA LEU A 74 14.55 24.94 -15.78
C LEU A 74 13.24 25.40 -16.43
N GLY A 75 12.55 26.40 -15.84
CA GLY A 75 11.24 26.85 -16.32
C GLY A 75 10.12 25.81 -16.10
N ILE A 76 10.35 24.85 -15.22
CA ILE A 76 9.37 23.84 -14.83
C ILE A 76 8.65 24.33 -13.56
N PRO A 77 7.31 24.28 -13.48
CA PRO A 77 6.58 24.65 -12.28
C PRO A 77 7.04 23.86 -11.05
N ILE A 78 7.19 24.55 -9.91
CA ILE A 78 7.64 23.92 -8.65
C ILE A 78 6.64 24.22 -7.55
N PHE A 79 6.34 23.19 -6.73
CA PHE A 79 5.50 23.34 -5.54
C PHE A 79 6.19 22.70 -4.32
N GLY A 80 6.52 23.49 -3.29
CA GLY A 80 7.20 23.06 -2.08
C GLY A 80 6.26 22.89 -0.90
N PHE A 81 6.35 21.75 -0.17
CA PHE A 81 5.59 21.46 1.04
C PHE A 81 6.52 21.44 2.26
N CYS A 82 6.18 22.16 3.32
CA CYS A 82 6.86 22.17 4.61
C CYS A 82 8.38 22.45 4.44
N TYR A 83 9.26 21.45 4.62
CA TYR A 83 10.69 21.58 4.34
C TYR A 83 10.97 22.07 2.92
N GLY A 84 10.26 21.56 1.92
CA GLY A 84 10.40 22.00 0.53
C GLY A 84 10.08 23.48 0.34
N ALA A 85 9.13 24.03 1.09
CA ALA A 85 8.85 25.47 1.09
C ALA A 85 9.99 26.28 1.70
N GLN A 86 10.52 25.81 2.83
CA GLN A 86 11.67 26.42 3.49
C GLN A 86 12.93 26.38 2.61
N LEU A 87 13.15 25.25 1.92
CA LEU A 87 14.27 25.08 1.00
C LEU A 87 14.18 26.06 -0.18
N ILE A 88 13.01 26.22 -0.79
CA ILE A 88 12.77 27.22 -1.84
C ILE A 88 13.11 28.63 -1.33
N ALA A 89 12.62 28.98 -0.13
CA ALA A 89 12.92 30.29 0.46
C ALA A 89 14.41 30.47 0.69
N TYR A 90 15.07 29.49 1.29
CA TYR A 90 16.51 29.55 1.61
C TYR A 90 17.40 29.67 0.35
N GLU A 91 17.20 28.81 -0.63
CA GLU A 91 18.00 28.78 -1.86
C GLU A 91 17.83 30.05 -2.72
N LEU A 92 16.64 30.67 -2.68
CA LEU A 92 16.36 31.87 -3.45
C LEU A 92 16.61 33.19 -2.70
N GLY A 93 17.24 33.12 -1.50
CA GLY A 93 17.71 34.29 -0.75
C GLY A 93 16.67 34.89 0.22
N GLY A 94 15.66 34.12 0.59
CA GLY A 94 14.83 34.39 1.75
C GLY A 94 15.51 34.02 3.06
N GLU A 95 14.77 34.07 4.17
CA GLU A 95 15.27 33.74 5.50
C GLU A 95 14.38 32.70 6.17
N VAL A 96 15.00 31.66 6.71
CA VAL A 96 14.32 30.60 7.50
C VAL A 96 14.91 30.63 8.91
N ALA A 97 14.06 30.61 9.91
CA ALA A 97 14.45 30.69 11.31
C ALA A 97 13.56 29.75 12.17
N THR A 98 14.04 29.46 13.38
CA THR A 98 13.22 28.73 14.36
C THR A 98 12.07 29.63 14.83
N ALA A 99 10.85 29.10 14.76
CA ALA A 99 9.66 29.84 15.13
C ALA A 99 9.62 30.09 16.65
N PRO A 100 9.14 31.27 17.09
CA PRO A 100 8.88 31.53 18.52
C PRO A 100 7.85 30.55 19.11
N VAL A 101 6.88 30.13 18.31
CA VAL A 101 5.86 29.13 18.62
C VAL A 101 5.81 28.13 17.48
N SER A 102 6.06 26.86 17.78
CA SER A 102 5.94 25.78 16.81
C SER A 102 4.47 25.43 16.57
N GLU A 103 4.15 25.02 15.35
CA GLU A 103 2.79 24.60 15.02
C GLU A 103 2.75 23.10 14.67
N TYR A 104 1.95 22.34 15.41
CA TYR A 104 1.73 20.91 15.19
C TYR A 104 0.23 20.59 15.24
N GLY A 105 -0.28 19.92 14.21
CA GLY A 105 -1.66 19.51 14.13
C GLY A 105 -2.53 20.40 13.25
N LYS A 106 -3.83 20.36 13.49
CA LYS A 106 -4.83 21.15 12.75
C LYS A 106 -4.74 22.61 13.14
N THR A 107 -4.54 23.48 12.16
CA THR A 107 -4.37 24.93 12.35
C THR A 107 -5.27 25.69 11.38
N GLU A 108 -5.98 26.68 11.89
CA GLU A 108 -6.75 27.62 11.06
C GLU A 108 -5.78 28.52 10.30
N THR A 109 -6.01 28.66 9.01
CA THR A 109 -5.10 29.36 8.09
C THR A 109 -5.91 30.26 7.17
N HIS A 110 -5.49 31.51 7.10
CA HIS A 110 -6.01 32.47 6.14
C HIS A 110 -5.26 32.33 4.81
N VAL A 111 -6.00 32.27 3.69
CA VAL A 111 -5.45 32.15 2.33
C VAL A 111 -5.92 33.28 1.42
N GLU A 112 -5.03 33.76 0.55
CA GLU A 112 -5.29 34.81 -0.41
C GLU A 112 -5.92 34.27 -1.69
N LYS A 113 -7.16 34.60 -1.95
CA LYS A 113 -7.92 34.21 -3.17
C LYS A 113 -7.26 34.65 -4.48
N SER A 114 -6.35 35.59 -4.43
CA SER A 114 -5.60 36.07 -5.60
C SER A 114 -4.52 35.08 -6.07
N SER A 115 -4.19 34.07 -5.25
CA SER A 115 -3.34 32.96 -5.64
C SER A 115 -4.13 31.95 -6.45
N VAL A 116 -3.53 31.44 -7.52
CA VAL A 116 -4.15 30.38 -8.32
C VAL A 116 -4.41 29.12 -7.49
N LEU A 117 -3.53 28.79 -6.54
CA LEU A 117 -3.67 27.60 -5.68
C LEU A 117 -4.89 27.66 -4.77
N PHE A 118 -5.36 28.88 -4.44
CA PHE A 118 -6.42 29.10 -3.45
C PHE A 118 -7.70 29.66 -4.06
N SER A 119 -7.85 29.66 -5.38
CA SER A 119 -8.95 30.33 -6.10
C SER A 119 -10.34 29.88 -5.65
N ASP A 120 -10.54 28.58 -5.35
CA ASP A 120 -11.79 27.99 -4.88
C ASP A 120 -11.67 27.40 -3.45
N VAL A 121 -10.56 27.64 -2.76
CA VAL A 121 -10.35 27.28 -1.35
C VAL A 121 -11.04 28.34 -0.46
N SER A 122 -11.60 27.98 0.68
CA SER A 122 -12.18 28.92 1.65
C SER A 122 -11.11 29.87 2.18
N GLU A 123 -11.43 31.18 2.33
CA GLU A 123 -10.46 32.17 2.86
C GLU A 123 -9.90 31.77 4.23
N GLU A 124 -10.76 31.20 5.08
CA GLU A 124 -10.37 30.53 6.31
C GLU A 124 -10.52 29.02 6.12
N THR A 125 -9.41 28.29 6.18
CA THR A 125 -9.39 26.85 6.00
C THR A 125 -8.52 26.18 7.05
N THR A 126 -8.81 24.91 7.38
CA THR A 126 -8.00 24.11 8.30
C THR A 126 -6.94 23.35 7.53
N VAL A 127 -5.68 23.52 7.93
CA VAL A 127 -4.54 22.79 7.38
C VAL A 127 -3.79 22.01 8.46
N PHE A 128 -2.96 21.07 8.06
CA PHE A 128 -2.11 20.32 8.99
C PHE A 128 -0.71 20.89 8.99
N MET A 129 -0.32 21.48 10.11
CA MET A 129 1.02 21.99 10.38
C MET A 129 1.88 20.93 11.09
N SER A 130 3.16 20.88 10.78
CA SER A 130 4.14 20.02 11.46
C SER A 130 5.53 20.62 11.32
N HIS A 131 5.79 21.75 12.00
CA HIS A 131 7.05 22.46 11.86
C HIS A 131 7.49 23.20 13.13
N THR A 132 8.80 23.27 13.31
CA THR A 132 9.49 24.13 14.29
C THR A 132 10.11 25.34 13.62
N ASP A 133 10.65 25.17 12.41
CA ASP A 133 11.21 26.27 11.62
C ASP A 133 10.14 26.86 10.68
N TYR A 134 10.25 28.15 10.37
CA TYR A 134 9.33 28.86 9.51
C TYR A 134 10.07 29.82 8.57
N ILE A 135 9.42 30.24 7.51
CA ILE A 135 9.95 31.26 6.59
C ILE A 135 9.74 32.64 7.24
N ALA A 136 10.84 33.25 7.69
CA ALA A 136 10.82 34.56 8.36
C ALA A 136 10.77 35.71 7.33
N LYS A 137 11.33 35.49 6.13
CA LYS A 137 11.36 36.46 5.04
C LYS A 137 11.28 35.76 3.69
N VAL A 138 10.30 36.16 2.87
CA VAL A 138 10.18 35.65 1.50
C VAL A 138 11.31 36.14 0.60
N PRO A 139 11.74 35.38 -0.41
CA PRO A 139 12.71 35.81 -1.41
C PRO A 139 12.18 36.99 -2.27
N GLU A 140 13.09 37.69 -2.94
CA GLU A 140 12.72 38.75 -3.88
C GLU A 140 11.81 38.21 -5.00
N GLY A 141 10.71 38.91 -5.28
CA GLY A 141 9.72 38.54 -6.29
C GLY A 141 8.59 37.66 -5.79
N PHE A 142 8.71 37.11 -4.59
CA PHE A 142 7.62 36.35 -3.97
C PHE A 142 6.63 37.25 -3.24
N LYS A 143 5.34 36.85 -3.28
CA LYS A 143 4.28 37.39 -2.44
C LYS A 143 3.80 36.34 -1.44
N ILE A 144 3.37 36.77 -0.27
CA ILE A 144 2.75 35.91 0.75
C ILE A 144 1.32 35.63 0.30
N THR A 145 0.91 34.37 0.36
CA THR A 145 -0.40 33.89 -0.09
C THR A 145 -1.19 33.16 0.98
N ALA A 146 -0.57 32.85 2.12
CA ALA A 146 -1.25 32.30 3.30
C ALA A 146 -0.50 32.66 4.58
N HIS A 147 -1.22 32.76 5.69
CA HIS A 147 -0.66 32.98 7.03
C HIS A 147 -1.55 32.34 8.12
N THR A 148 -0.92 32.08 9.28
CA THR A 148 -1.63 31.70 10.51
C THR A 148 -1.34 32.74 11.60
N GLU A 149 -1.86 32.54 12.80
CA GLU A 149 -1.55 33.38 13.96
C GLU A 149 -0.05 33.41 14.29
N HIS A 150 0.65 32.26 14.10
CA HIS A 150 2.06 32.08 14.51
C HIS A 150 3.01 31.88 13.33
N CYS A 151 2.52 31.65 12.13
CA CYS A 151 3.29 31.51 10.90
C CYS A 151 2.92 32.61 9.89
N PRO A 152 3.67 33.71 9.85
CA PRO A 152 3.38 34.85 8.94
C PRO A 152 3.49 34.48 7.45
N VAL A 153 4.24 33.45 7.12
CA VAL A 153 4.41 32.94 5.76
C VAL A 153 4.05 31.45 5.74
N ALA A 154 2.76 31.15 5.83
CA ALA A 154 2.23 29.81 5.65
C ALA A 154 2.09 29.43 4.17
N GLY A 155 2.10 30.41 3.26
CA GLY A 155 2.14 30.22 1.82
C GLY A 155 2.83 31.39 1.12
N MET A 156 3.56 31.08 0.05
CA MET A 156 4.20 32.09 -0.81
C MET A 156 4.25 31.64 -2.27
N GLU A 157 4.29 32.59 -3.21
CA GLU A 157 4.40 32.28 -4.63
C GLU A 157 5.18 33.34 -5.42
N ASP A 158 5.86 32.89 -6.48
CA ASP A 158 6.29 33.70 -7.60
C ASP A 158 5.61 33.21 -8.88
N GLY A 159 4.49 33.83 -9.23
CA GLY A 159 3.70 33.42 -10.38
C GLY A 159 4.42 33.60 -11.73
N LYS A 160 5.48 34.45 -11.82
CA LYS A 160 6.25 34.63 -13.04
C LYS A 160 7.18 33.44 -13.29
N ARG A 161 7.82 32.92 -12.23
CA ARG A 161 8.68 31.74 -12.28
C ARG A 161 7.89 30.44 -12.09
N GLN A 162 6.59 30.52 -11.80
CA GLN A 162 5.70 29.39 -11.48
C GLN A 162 6.22 28.57 -10.28
N ILE A 163 6.68 29.24 -9.23
CA ILE A 163 7.17 28.63 -8.01
C ILE A 163 6.19 28.95 -6.88
N TYR A 164 5.70 27.90 -6.25
CA TYR A 164 4.68 27.92 -5.19
C TYR A 164 5.18 27.18 -3.97
N ALA A 165 4.80 27.60 -2.79
CA ALA A 165 5.25 26.96 -1.57
C ALA A 165 4.22 27.14 -0.45
N VAL A 166 4.03 26.09 0.34
CA VAL A 166 3.20 26.09 1.55
C VAL A 166 3.94 25.43 2.71
N GLN A 167 3.82 26.02 3.91
CA GLN A 167 4.46 25.50 5.12
C GLN A 167 3.75 24.25 5.67
N PHE A 168 2.49 24.07 5.34
CA PHE A 168 1.64 22.97 5.76
C PHE A 168 1.71 21.79 4.78
N HIS A 169 1.01 20.71 5.13
CA HIS A 169 0.90 19.47 4.38
C HIS A 169 -0.46 19.37 3.68
N PRO A 170 -0.61 19.81 2.42
CA PRO A 170 -1.89 19.72 1.69
C PRO A 170 -2.26 18.27 1.34
N GLU A 171 -1.30 17.34 1.34
CA GLU A 171 -1.49 15.94 0.99
C GLU A 171 -2.23 15.12 2.05
N VAL A 172 -2.22 15.55 3.33
CA VAL A 172 -2.83 14.79 4.43
C VAL A 172 -4.31 15.12 4.58
N GLN A 173 -5.12 14.16 5.06
CA GLN A 173 -6.58 14.33 5.22
C GLN A 173 -6.98 15.46 6.18
N HIS A 174 -6.10 15.83 7.11
CA HIS A 174 -6.33 16.90 8.07
C HIS A 174 -6.29 18.31 7.46
N SER A 175 -5.71 18.44 6.25
CA SER A 175 -5.82 19.64 5.42
C SER A 175 -7.09 19.51 4.58
N VAL A 176 -8.17 20.15 5.07
CA VAL A 176 -9.55 19.91 4.60
C VAL A 176 -9.71 20.15 3.09
N GLU A 177 -9.07 21.19 2.56
CA GLU A 177 -9.14 21.55 1.14
C GLU A 177 -7.78 21.35 0.42
N GLY A 178 -6.85 20.58 1.01
CA GLY A 178 -5.51 20.37 0.45
C GLY A 178 -5.52 19.75 -0.95
N GLN A 179 -6.47 18.86 -1.23
CA GLN A 179 -6.60 18.24 -2.56
C GLN A 179 -6.93 19.26 -3.66
N LYS A 180 -7.72 20.32 -3.36
CA LYS A 180 -7.98 21.40 -4.31
C LYS A 180 -6.71 22.17 -4.66
N MET A 181 -5.85 22.42 -3.68
CA MET A 181 -4.56 23.11 -3.89
C MET A 181 -3.65 22.31 -4.82
N ILE A 182 -3.59 20.98 -4.64
CA ILE A 182 -2.88 20.06 -5.53
C ILE A 182 -3.51 20.08 -6.92
N HIS A 183 -4.84 20.02 -7.02
CA HIS A 183 -5.57 20.12 -8.28
C HIS A 183 -5.20 21.39 -9.07
N HIS A 184 -5.24 22.56 -8.44
CA HIS A 184 -4.87 23.81 -9.09
C HIS A 184 -3.42 23.83 -9.57
N PHE A 185 -2.49 23.29 -8.77
CA PHE A 185 -1.11 23.15 -9.21
C PHE A 185 -1.01 22.30 -10.48
N LEU A 186 -1.69 21.17 -10.53
CA LEU A 186 -1.63 20.24 -11.65
C LEU A 186 -2.29 20.80 -12.92
N TYR A 187 -3.48 21.35 -12.79
CA TYR A 187 -4.31 21.73 -13.94
C TYR A 187 -4.16 23.19 -14.34
N ASP A 188 -4.10 24.10 -13.36
CA ASP A 188 -4.04 25.53 -13.62
C ASP A 188 -2.61 26.05 -13.78
N VAL A 189 -1.63 25.44 -13.12
CA VAL A 189 -0.22 25.81 -13.24
C VAL A 189 0.52 24.92 -14.25
N CYS A 190 0.59 23.60 -14.00
CA CYS A 190 1.33 22.65 -14.84
C CYS A 190 0.61 22.34 -16.17
N LYS A 191 -0.67 22.71 -16.33
CA LYS A 191 -1.47 22.44 -17.54
C LYS A 191 -1.54 20.96 -17.90
N CYS A 192 -1.64 20.10 -16.90
CA CYS A 192 -1.86 18.68 -17.11
C CYS A 192 -3.27 18.40 -17.66
N THR A 193 -3.43 17.30 -18.39
CA THR A 193 -4.69 16.91 -19.01
C THR A 193 -5.38 15.73 -18.33
N GLY A 194 -4.71 15.08 -17.37
CA GLY A 194 -5.26 13.95 -16.64
C GLY A 194 -5.28 12.67 -17.46
N ASP A 195 -4.14 12.31 -18.06
CA ASP A 195 -3.99 11.14 -18.95
C ASP A 195 -3.72 9.82 -18.20
N TRP A 196 -3.49 9.88 -16.89
CA TRP A 196 -3.27 8.69 -16.07
C TRP A 196 -4.60 8.00 -15.73
N LYS A 197 -5.05 7.09 -16.59
CA LYS A 197 -6.30 6.33 -16.45
C LYS A 197 -6.04 4.84 -16.45
N MET A 198 -6.67 4.09 -15.55
CA MET A 198 -6.40 2.65 -15.41
C MET A 198 -6.79 1.83 -16.65
N ALA A 199 -7.85 2.20 -17.38
CA ALA A 199 -8.20 1.54 -18.64
C ALA A 199 -7.07 1.68 -19.67
N SER A 200 -6.52 2.89 -19.85
CA SER A 200 -5.38 3.14 -20.77
C SER A 200 -4.13 2.41 -20.29
N PHE A 201 -3.88 2.38 -18.97
CA PHE A 201 -2.77 1.61 -18.39
C PHE A 201 -2.87 0.12 -18.75
N VAL A 202 -4.06 -0.49 -18.64
CA VAL A 202 -4.27 -1.92 -18.99
C VAL A 202 -3.89 -2.18 -20.43
N GLU A 203 -4.36 -1.36 -21.38
CA GLU A 203 -4.06 -1.52 -22.81
C GLU A 203 -2.56 -1.40 -23.12
N GLU A 204 -1.93 -0.36 -22.57
CA GLU A 204 -0.49 -0.13 -22.74
C GLU A 204 0.34 -1.25 -22.12
N GLN A 205 0.00 -1.64 -20.89
CA GLN A 205 0.73 -2.68 -20.16
C GLN A 205 0.62 -4.04 -20.85
N VAL A 206 -0.56 -4.40 -21.34
CA VAL A 206 -0.78 -5.61 -22.16
C VAL A 206 0.08 -5.59 -23.41
N SER A 207 0.14 -4.46 -24.12
CA SER A 207 0.98 -4.31 -25.32
C SER A 207 2.47 -4.45 -24.98
N LEU A 208 2.95 -3.80 -23.91
CA LEU A 208 4.33 -3.88 -23.46
C LEU A 208 4.72 -5.31 -23.06
N LEU A 209 3.87 -5.99 -22.29
CA LEU A 209 4.10 -7.37 -21.86
C LEU A 209 4.15 -8.32 -23.06
N LYS A 210 3.22 -8.17 -24.00
CA LYS A 210 3.20 -8.97 -25.23
C LYS A 210 4.48 -8.82 -26.05
N ASN A 211 4.96 -7.60 -26.22
CA ASN A 211 6.19 -7.31 -26.95
C ASN A 211 7.44 -7.84 -26.22
N LYS A 212 7.49 -7.66 -24.89
CA LYS A 212 8.61 -8.09 -24.05
C LYS A 212 8.75 -9.61 -23.99
N ILE A 213 7.64 -10.31 -23.83
CA ILE A 213 7.60 -11.76 -23.63
C ILE A 213 7.70 -12.51 -24.97
N GLY A 214 7.10 -11.97 -26.02
CA GLY A 214 7.08 -12.61 -27.33
C GLY A 214 6.46 -14.02 -27.28
N SER A 215 7.21 -15.04 -27.67
CA SER A 215 6.81 -16.46 -27.61
C SER A 215 7.24 -17.17 -26.33
N GLY A 216 7.83 -16.47 -25.36
CA GLY A 216 8.34 -17.03 -24.12
C GLY A 216 7.24 -17.50 -23.15
N LYS A 217 7.60 -18.46 -22.29
CA LYS A 217 6.72 -18.92 -21.20
C LYS A 217 6.96 -18.10 -19.94
N VAL A 218 5.89 -17.75 -19.26
CA VAL A 218 5.90 -17.02 -17.98
C VAL A 218 5.37 -17.90 -16.87
N LEU A 219 6.09 -17.95 -15.75
CA LEU A 219 5.66 -18.61 -14.52
C LEU A 219 5.28 -17.56 -13.48
N LEU A 220 4.13 -17.72 -12.85
CA LEU A 220 3.64 -16.86 -11.78
C LEU A 220 3.26 -17.71 -10.56
N ALA A 221 3.77 -17.33 -9.39
CA ALA A 221 3.26 -17.82 -8.12
C ALA A 221 1.96 -17.08 -7.78
N LEU A 222 0.83 -17.74 -7.93
CA LEU A 222 -0.48 -17.17 -7.62
C LEU A 222 -0.80 -17.42 -6.15
N SER A 223 -0.73 -16.37 -5.32
CA SER A 223 -0.98 -16.50 -3.87
C SER A 223 -2.46 -16.40 -3.48
N GLY A 224 -3.33 -16.06 -4.43
CA GLY A 224 -4.73 -15.71 -4.15
C GLY A 224 -4.94 -14.29 -3.60
N GLY A 225 -3.86 -13.54 -3.35
CA GLY A 225 -3.93 -12.13 -3.01
C GLY A 225 -4.24 -11.26 -4.23
N VAL A 226 -4.73 -10.02 -4.02
CA VAL A 226 -5.15 -9.13 -5.10
C VAL A 226 -4.02 -8.86 -6.10
N ASP A 227 -2.77 -8.64 -5.64
CA ASP A 227 -1.66 -8.27 -6.53
C ASP A 227 -1.30 -9.40 -7.50
N SER A 228 -1.11 -10.61 -6.98
CA SER A 228 -0.83 -11.79 -7.83
C SER A 228 -2.00 -12.08 -8.78
N SER A 229 -3.25 -11.84 -8.36
CA SER A 229 -4.44 -12.05 -9.17
C SER A 229 -4.55 -11.01 -10.30
N VAL A 230 -4.26 -9.75 -10.03
CA VAL A 230 -4.24 -8.70 -11.06
C VAL A 230 -3.08 -8.90 -12.02
N ALA A 231 -1.90 -9.31 -11.53
CA ALA A 231 -0.77 -9.69 -12.39
C ALA A 231 -1.14 -10.86 -13.32
N ALA A 232 -1.83 -11.89 -12.79
CA ALA A 232 -2.34 -13.00 -13.58
C ALA A 232 -3.31 -12.55 -14.66
N GLY A 233 -4.26 -11.67 -14.33
CA GLY A 233 -5.23 -11.10 -15.27
C GLY A 233 -4.57 -10.31 -16.41
N LEU A 234 -3.61 -9.41 -16.10
CA LEU A 234 -2.84 -8.67 -17.10
C LEU A 234 -2.04 -9.60 -18.04
N LEU A 235 -1.32 -10.56 -17.46
CA LEU A 235 -0.52 -11.52 -18.21
C LEU A 235 -1.41 -12.44 -19.06
N SER A 236 -2.52 -12.93 -18.51
CA SER A 236 -3.50 -13.72 -19.29
C SER A 236 -3.98 -12.96 -20.53
N LYS A 237 -4.35 -11.69 -20.37
CA LYS A 237 -4.78 -10.84 -21.48
C LYS A 237 -3.67 -10.57 -22.51
N ALA A 238 -2.40 -10.53 -22.05
CA ALA A 238 -1.25 -10.26 -22.92
C ALA A 238 -0.76 -11.49 -23.70
N ILE A 239 -0.68 -12.67 -23.05
CA ILE A 239 0.04 -13.84 -23.57
C ILE A 239 -0.76 -15.15 -23.47
N GLY A 240 -1.96 -15.15 -22.92
CA GLY A 240 -2.84 -16.33 -22.85
C GLY A 240 -2.16 -17.57 -22.27
N LYS A 241 -2.25 -18.70 -22.96
CA LYS A 241 -1.69 -20.00 -22.55
C LYS A 241 -0.16 -20.08 -22.44
N GLN A 242 0.58 -19.02 -22.72
CA GLN A 242 2.01 -18.95 -22.36
C GLN A 242 2.23 -18.69 -20.87
N LEU A 243 1.17 -18.26 -20.15
CA LEU A 243 1.19 -18.05 -18.69
C LEU A 243 0.89 -19.35 -17.96
N TYR A 244 1.75 -19.69 -17.01
CA TYR A 244 1.58 -20.78 -16.03
C TYR A 244 1.46 -20.18 -14.64
N CYS A 245 0.29 -20.36 -14.00
CA CYS A 245 0.02 -19.94 -12.64
C CYS A 245 0.04 -21.14 -11.70
N VAL A 246 0.98 -21.17 -10.75
CA VAL A 246 1.03 -22.20 -9.71
C VAL A 246 0.43 -21.64 -8.44
N PHE A 247 -0.68 -22.22 -8.00
CA PHE A 247 -1.36 -21.91 -6.75
C PHE A 247 -1.11 -23.04 -5.73
N VAL A 248 -0.46 -22.70 -4.63
CA VAL A 248 -0.18 -23.67 -3.55
C VAL A 248 -1.22 -23.52 -2.46
N ASP A 249 -2.10 -24.50 -2.37
CA ASP A 249 -3.03 -24.64 -1.24
C ASP A 249 -2.31 -25.38 -0.11
N HIS A 250 -1.75 -24.60 0.79
CA HIS A 250 -0.97 -25.07 1.93
C HIS A 250 -1.83 -25.49 3.13
N GLY A 251 -3.15 -25.54 2.98
CA GLY A 251 -4.06 -25.90 4.07
C GLY A 251 -4.27 -24.81 5.14
N LEU A 252 -3.54 -23.69 5.05
CA LEU A 252 -3.63 -22.55 5.99
C LEU A 252 -4.38 -21.35 5.37
N LEU A 253 -5.12 -21.57 4.28
CA LEU A 253 -5.96 -20.57 3.62
C LEU A 253 -7.23 -20.33 4.43
N ARG A 254 -7.90 -19.20 4.14
CA ARG A 254 -9.27 -18.97 4.63
C ARG A 254 -10.21 -20.04 4.09
N LYS A 255 -11.36 -20.20 4.76
CA LYS A 255 -12.41 -21.12 4.33
C LYS A 255 -12.82 -20.83 2.88
N ASN A 256 -12.82 -21.86 2.04
CA ASN A 256 -13.20 -21.84 0.61
C ASN A 256 -12.31 -20.96 -0.30
N GLU A 257 -11.19 -20.41 0.22
CA GLU A 257 -10.35 -19.48 -0.57
C GLU A 257 -9.69 -20.16 -1.77
N GLY A 258 -9.20 -21.39 -1.60
CA GLY A 258 -8.60 -22.17 -2.70
C GLY A 258 -9.62 -22.45 -3.83
N ASP A 259 -10.84 -22.79 -3.48
CA ASP A 259 -11.91 -23.06 -4.46
C ASP A 259 -12.33 -21.79 -5.20
N GLN A 260 -12.38 -20.63 -4.52
CA GLN A 260 -12.65 -19.34 -5.14
C GLN A 260 -11.57 -18.95 -6.15
N VAL A 261 -10.28 -19.21 -5.84
CA VAL A 261 -9.19 -18.93 -6.78
C VAL A 261 -9.27 -19.84 -7.99
N GLU A 262 -9.58 -21.13 -7.79
CA GLU A 262 -9.75 -22.09 -8.89
C GLU A 262 -10.98 -21.79 -9.77
N GLU A 263 -12.07 -21.28 -9.18
CA GLU A 263 -13.25 -20.83 -9.91
C GLU A 263 -12.93 -19.69 -10.89
N ILE A 264 -12.05 -18.76 -10.47
CA ILE A 264 -11.68 -17.60 -11.28
C ILE A 264 -10.61 -17.94 -12.34
N PHE A 265 -9.58 -18.69 -11.98
CA PHE A 265 -8.39 -18.90 -12.81
C PHE A 265 -8.24 -20.32 -13.36
N GLY A 266 -9.06 -21.27 -12.92
CA GLY A 266 -9.07 -22.64 -13.40
C GLY A 266 -9.69 -22.77 -14.80
N ASP A 267 -9.82 -24.01 -15.27
CA ASP A 267 -10.26 -24.31 -16.65
C ASP A 267 -11.67 -23.79 -17.01
N LYS A 268 -12.49 -23.50 -16.02
CA LYS A 268 -13.84 -22.94 -16.17
C LYS A 268 -13.90 -21.43 -15.94
N GLY A 269 -12.80 -20.82 -15.55
CA GLY A 269 -12.72 -19.39 -15.30
C GLY A 269 -12.60 -18.58 -16.58
N ASP A 270 -12.73 -17.26 -16.46
CA ASP A 270 -12.75 -16.33 -17.59
C ASP A 270 -11.36 -15.97 -18.13
N PHE A 271 -10.28 -16.43 -17.45
CA PHE A 271 -8.91 -16.08 -17.81
C PHE A 271 -8.20 -17.20 -18.57
N GLU A 272 -7.69 -16.89 -19.74
CA GLU A 272 -6.94 -17.84 -20.56
C GLU A 272 -5.51 -17.99 -20.04
N LEU A 273 -5.23 -19.05 -19.26
CA LEU A 273 -3.92 -19.38 -18.70
C LEU A 273 -3.82 -20.87 -18.36
N ASN A 274 -2.63 -21.35 -17.99
CA ASN A 274 -2.47 -22.69 -17.44
C ASN A 274 -2.47 -22.59 -15.91
N PHE A 275 -3.53 -23.07 -15.26
CA PHE A 275 -3.66 -23.05 -13.81
C PHE A 275 -3.28 -24.41 -13.21
N VAL A 276 -2.42 -24.37 -12.20
CA VAL A 276 -1.98 -25.56 -11.45
C VAL A 276 -2.27 -25.33 -9.97
N ARG A 277 -3.27 -26.04 -9.41
CA ARG A 277 -3.49 -26.08 -7.95
C ARG A 277 -2.73 -27.25 -7.35
N VAL A 278 -1.93 -26.97 -6.33
CA VAL A 278 -1.20 -27.97 -5.56
C VAL A 278 -1.78 -28.05 -4.16
N ASN A 279 -2.49 -29.13 -3.85
CA ASN A 279 -3.03 -29.39 -2.53
C ASN A 279 -1.90 -29.97 -1.65
N ALA A 280 -1.26 -29.12 -0.86
CA ALA A 280 -0.06 -29.45 -0.08
C ALA A 280 -0.30 -29.42 1.44
N GLY A 281 -1.55 -29.32 1.90
CA GLY A 281 -1.87 -29.17 3.33
C GLY A 281 -1.21 -30.20 4.23
N GLU A 282 -1.21 -31.49 3.84
CA GLU A 282 -0.58 -32.56 4.62
C GLU A 282 0.93 -32.31 4.79
N GLU A 283 1.65 -31.94 3.72
CA GLU A 283 3.09 -31.65 3.76
C GLU A 283 3.41 -30.49 4.73
N TYR A 284 2.53 -29.48 4.82
CA TYR A 284 2.70 -28.36 5.73
C TYR A 284 2.40 -28.75 7.19
N PHE A 285 1.31 -29.48 7.43
CA PHE A 285 0.97 -29.93 8.78
C PHE A 285 2.03 -30.86 9.38
N GLU A 286 2.60 -31.76 8.58
CA GLU A 286 3.72 -32.61 9.04
C GLU A 286 4.93 -31.77 9.48
N LYS A 287 5.28 -30.72 8.74
CA LYS A 287 6.43 -29.85 9.07
C LYS A 287 6.18 -28.89 10.22
N LEU A 288 4.93 -28.53 10.45
CA LEU A 288 4.51 -27.62 11.53
C LEU A 288 4.19 -28.37 12.84
N ALA A 289 4.19 -29.70 12.85
CA ALA A 289 3.91 -30.49 14.04
C ALA A 289 4.92 -30.16 15.15
N GLY A 290 4.42 -29.79 16.34
CA GLY A 290 5.20 -29.40 17.51
C GLY A 290 5.91 -28.04 17.39
N VAL A 291 5.62 -27.23 16.35
CA VAL A 291 6.22 -25.91 16.18
C VAL A 291 5.29 -24.84 16.77
N GLU A 292 5.74 -24.18 17.81
CA GLU A 292 5.00 -23.10 18.50
C GLU A 292 5.59 -21.70 18.23
N ASP A 293 6.88 -21.61 17.93
CA ASP A 293 7.59 -20.35 17.72
C ASP A 293 7.15 -19.67 16.40
N PRO A 294 6.68 -18.40 16.44
CA PRO A 294 6.14 -17.72 15.27
C PRO A 294 7.14 -17.58 14.10
N GLU A 295 8.41 -17.28 14.41
CA GLU A 295 9.43 -17.11 13.37
C GLU A 295 9.80 -18.45 12.71
N LYS A 296 9.81 -19.53 13.48
CA LYS A 296 9.98 -20.89 12.92
C LYS A 296 8.81 -21.26 12.03
N LYS A 297 7.55 -20.97 12.43
CA LYS A 297 6.39 -21.19 11.58
C LYS A 297 6.53 -20.47 10.25
N ARG A 298 6.83 -19.14 10.29
CA ARG A 298 7.03 -18.31 9.08
C ARG A 298 8.10 -18.89 8.16
N LYS A 299 9.22 -19.29 8.72
CA LYS A 299 10.35 -19.87 7.98
C LYS A 299 9.98 -21.20 7.31
N ILE A 300 9.36 -22.12 8.06
CA ILE A 300 8.93 -23.43 7.54
C ILE A 300 7.91 -23.25 6.40
N ILE A 301 6.92 -22.38 6.59
CA ILE A 301 5.87 -22.12 5.60
C ILE A 301 6.49 -21.56 4.31
N GLY A 302 7.38 -20.57 4.45
CA GLY A 302 8.05 -19.96 3.31
C GLY A 302 8.98 -20.92 2.56
N GLU A 303 9.83 -21.67 3.28
CA GLU A 303 10.73 -22.67 2.66
C GLU A 303 9.94 -23.76 1.94
N GLN A 304 8.85 -24.23 2.52
CA GLN A 304 8.03 -25.28 1.90
C GLN A 304 7.34 -24.76 0.65
N PHE A 305 6.85 -23.51 0.66
CA PHE A 305 6.27 -22.86 -0.52
C PHE A 305 7.25 -22.87 -1.69
N ILE A 306 8.51 -22.45 -1.47
CA ILE A 306 9.53 -22.43 -2.52
C ILE A 306 9.79 -23.83 -3.06
N ARG A 307 9.93 -24.84 -2.20
CA ARG A 307 10.19 -26.22 -2.62
C ARG A 307 9.07 -26.76 -3.51
N ILE A 308 7.83 -26.51 -3.14
CA ILE A 308 6.67 -26.93 -3.91
C ILE A 308 6.63 -26.18 -5.25
N PHE A 309 6.84 -24.86 -5.21
CA PHE A 309 6.86 -24.04 -6.42
C PHE A 309 7.96 -24.48 -7.40
N GLU A 310 9.18 -24.77 -6.92
CA GLU A 310 10.27 -25.31 -7.72
C GLU A 310 9.92 -26.69 -8.29
N ARG A 311 9.29 -27.56 -7.50
CA ARG A 311 8.85 -28.88 -7.94
C ARG A 311 7.87 -28.79 -9.11
N GLU A 312 6.88 -27.90 -9.03
CA GLU A 312 5.89 -27.72 -10.08
C GLU A 312 6.47 -27.02 -11.31
N ALA A 313 7.32 -26.02 -11.11
CA ALA A 313 8.03 -25.36 -12.20
C ALA A 313 8.88 -26.33 -13.05
N ASN A 314 9.56 -27.28 -12.39
CA ASN A 314 10.34 -28.30 -13.08
C ASN A 314 9.46 -29.24 -13.94
N LYS A 315 8.20 -29.48 -13.56
CA LYS A 315 7.24 -30.26 -14.38
C LYS A 315 6.81 -29.49 -15.64
N ILE A 316 6.72 -28.16 -15.56
CA ILE A 316 6.37 -27.28 -16.70
C ILE A 316 7.50 -27.26 -17.74
N GLY A 317 8.72 -27.51 -17.31
CA GLY A 317 9.93 -27.51 -18.14
C GLY A 317 10.53 -26.10 -18.28
N THR A 318 11.08 -25.77 -19.45
CA THR A 318 11.76 -24.48 -19.64
C THR A 318 10.77 -23.32 -19.51
N VAL A 319 11.08 -22.41 -18.59
CA VAL A 319 10.37 -21.17 -18.35
C VAL A 319 11.30 -20.00 -18.66
N ASP A 320 10.86 -19.03 -19.44
CA ASP A 320 11.70 -17.92 -19.86
C ASP A 320 11.64 -16.76 -18.85
N PHE A 321 10.49 -16.53 -18.21
CA PHE A 321 10.26 -15.40 -17.32
C PHE A 321 9.58 -15.85 -16.01
N LEU A 322 9.99 -15.22 -14.91
CA LEU A 322 9.26 -15.29 -13.64
C LEU A 322 8.46 -13.99 -13.46
N ALA A 323 7.15 -14.10 -13.22
CA ALA A 323 6.33 -12.93 -12.91
C ALA A 323 6.17 -12.74 -11.41
N GLN A 324 6.16 -11.48 -10.97
CA GLN A 324 5.95 -11.07 -9.59
C GLN A 324 4.91 -9.95 -9.51
N GLY A 325 4.11 -9.96 -8.44
CA GLY A 325 3.11 -8.94 -8.14
C GLY A 325 3.67 -7.74 -7.37
N THR A 326 4.94 -7.35 -7.61
CA THR A 326 5.57 -6.18 -7.01
C THR A 326 4.78 -4.92 -7.35
N ILE A 327 4.48 -4.08 -6.37
CA ILE A 327 3.78 -2.80 -6.53
C ILE A 327 4.71 -1.62 -6.26
N TYR A 328 4.26 -0.39 -6.53
CA TYR A 328 5.10 0.81 -6.44
C TYR A 328 5.64 1.06 -5.02
N ALA A 329 4.84 0.81 -3.98
CA ALA A 329 5.27 0.94 -2.59
C ALA A 329 6.49 0.04 -2.28
N ASP A 330 6.49 -1.22 -2.75
CA ASP A 330 7.61 -2.16 -2.57
C ASP A 330 8.90 -1.63 -3.22
N VAL A 331 8.76 -0.95 -4.38
CA VAL A 331 9.90 -0.36 -5.11
C VAL A 331 10.51 0.79 -4.33
N VAL A 332 9.68 1.69 -3.79
CA VAL A 332 10.14 2.85 -3.03
C VAL A 332 10.80 2.42 -1.73
N GLU A 333 10.22 1.47 -0.99
CA GLU A 333 10.79 0.92 0.25
C GLU A 333 12.13 0.21 0.02
N SER A 334 12.35 -0.36 -1.17
CA SER A 334 13.61 -1.04 -1.52
C SER A 334 14.76 -0.09 -1.82
N GLY A 335 14.54 1.22 -1.85
CA GLY A 335 15.52 2.27 -2.12
C GLY A 335 15.56 2.67 -3.60
N LEU A 336 15.18 3.89 -3.87
CA LEU A 336 15.30 4.52 -5.19
C LEU A 336 16.78 4.66 -5.58
N GLY A 337 17.26 3.87 -6.55
CA GLY A 337 18.42 4.23 -7.35
C GLY A 337 19.76 3.55 -7.13
N LYS A 338 19.93 2.60 -6.22
CA LYS A 338 21.14 1.75 -6.17
C LYS A 338 20.72 0.31 -6.33
N GLY A 339 20.97 -0.29 -7.50
CA GLY A 339 20.71 -1.65 -7.96
C GLY A 339 19.86 -2.48 -6.98
N ALA A 340 18.56 -2.43 -7.16
CA ALA A 340 17.61 -2.93 -6.18
C ALA A 340 17.89 -4.38 -5.81
N VAL A 341 18.54 -4.58 -4.70
CA VAL A 341 18.39 -5.82 -3.93
C VAL A 341 16.98 -5.73 -3.37
N ILE A 342 16.02 -6.37 -4.05
CA ILE A 342 14.66 -6.56 -3.57
C ILE A 342 14.78 -7.05 -2.13
N LYS A 343 14.36 -6.22 -1.17
CA LYS A 343 14.32 -6.65 0.23
C LYS A 343 13.45 -7.88 0.30
N SER A 344 14.05 -8.99 0.72
CA SER A 344 13.48 -10.33 0.81
C SER A 344 12.26 -10.46 1.75
N HIS A 345 11.74 -9.36 2.31
CA HIS A 345 10.71 -9.38 3.35
C HIS A 345 9.27 -9.54 2.82
N HIS A 346 9.00 -9.22 1.55
CA HIS A 346 7.70 -9.49 0.93
C HIS A 346 7.70 -10.78 0.09
N ASN A 347 8.86 -11.31 -0.27
CA ASN A 347 9.02 -12.67 -0.78
C ASN A 347 9.36 -13.58 0.40
N VAL A 348 8.36 -14.16 1.03
CA VAL A 348 8.52 -15.19 2.04
C VAL A 348 9.30 -16.35 1.39
N GLY A 349 10.63 -16.31 1.54
CA GLY A 349 11.49 -17.40 1.15
C GLY A 349 12.52 -17.16 0.03
N GLY A 350 12.54 -16.01 -0.64
CA GLY A 350 13.52 -15.70 -1.70
C GLY A 350 13.15 -16.27 -3.09
N LEU A 351 13.99 -15.99 -4.07
CA LEU A 351 13.82 -16.51 -5.43
C LEU A 351 14.14 -18.01 -5.50
N PRO A 352 13.45 -18.77 -6.34
CA PRO A 352 13.79 -20.18 -6.59
C PRO A 352 15.23 -20.30 -7.10
N LYS A 353 16.06 -21.06 -6.39
CA LYS A 353 17.50 -21.19 -6.71
C LYS A 353 17.78 -22.14 -7.87
N ASN A 354 16.85 -23.05 -8.12
CA ASN A 354 17.02 -24.14 -9.08
C ASN A 354 16.29 -23.93 -10.41
N ILE A 355 15.68 -22.74 -10.60
CA ILE A 355 15.00 -22.40 -11.85
C ILE A 355 15.82 -21.31 -12.55
N SER A 356 16.21 -21.58 -13.80
CA SER A 356 16.85 -20.59 -14.66
C SER A 356 15.78 -19.89 -15.49
N PHE A 357 15.68 -18.59 -15.34
CA PHE A 357 14.84 -17.71 -16.17
C PHE A 357 15.65 -16.52 -16.67
N LYS A 358 15.23 -15.93 -17.79
CA LYS A 358 15.94 -14.82 -18.44
C LYS A 358 15.79 -13.52 -17.64
N GLU A 359 14.57 -13.26 -17.17
CA GLU A 359 14.23 -11.98 -16.52
C GLU A 359 12.99 -12.13 -15.63
N ILE A 360 12.89 -11.24 -14.64
CA ILE A 360 11.68 -11.07 -13.82
C ILE A 360 10.76 -10.04 -14.52
N VAL A 361 9.46 -10.36 -14.59
CA VAL A 361 8.42 -9.49 -15.11
C VAL A 361 7.55 -9.01 -13.97
N GLU A 362 7.43 -7.70 -13.81
CA GLU A 362 6.68 -7.05 -12.71
C GLU A 362 5.59 -6.14 -13.29
N PRO A 363 4.42 -6.70 -13.64
CA PRO A 363 3.37 -5.96 -14.35
C PRO A 363 2.80 -4.77 -13.59
N LEU A 364 2.89 -4.79 -12.25
CA LEU A 364 2.25 -3.83 -11.35
C LEU A 364 3.23 -2.84 -10.73
N ARG A 365 4.51 -2.89 -11.11
CA ARG A 365 5.60 -2.12 -10.50
C ARG A 365 5.36 -0.61 -10.40
N LEU A 366 4.55 -0.06 -11.30
CA LEU A 366 4.23 1.36 -11.36
C LEU A 366 2.97 1.74 -10.58
N LEU A 367 2.23 0.79 -10.02
CA LEU A 367 0.92 1.02 -9.41
C LEU A 367 0.96 1.05 -7.89
N PHE A 368 0.23 1.98 -7.30
CA PHE A 368 -0.17 1.90 -5.90
C PHE A 368 -1.26 0.85 -5.69
N LYS A 369 -1.48 0.44 -4.44
CA LYS A 369 -2.43 -0.63 -4.08
C LYS A 369 -3.87 -0.36 -4.53
N ASP A 370 -4.32 0.86 -4.43
CA ASP A 370 -5.65 1.28 -4.89
C ASP A 370 -5.77 1.30 -6.42
N GLU A 371 -4.69 1.66 -7.13
CA GLU A 371 -4.63 1.57 -8.60
C GLU A 371 -4.65 0.11 -9.05
N VAL A 372 -3.94 -0.79 -8.36
CA VAL A 372 -3.99 -2.24 -8.61
C VAL A 372 -5.43 -2.76 -8.51
N ARG A 373 -6.20 -2.31 -7.50
CA ARG A 373 -7.61 -2.69 -7.36
C ARG A 373 -8.46 -2.17 -8.54
N LYS A 374 -8.26 -0.93 -8.95
CA LYS A 374 -8.95 -0.35 -10.12
C LYS A 374 -8.63 -1.14 -11.40
N VAL A 375 -7.35 -1.49 -11.62
CA VAL A 375 -6.91 -2.36 -12.72
C VAL A 375 -7.57 -3.74 -12.63
N GLY A 376 -7.69 -4.30 -11.44
CA GLY A 376 -8.39 -5.59 -11.22
C GLY A 376 -9.84 -5.55 -11.71
N LEU A 377 -10.57 -4.47 -11.39
CA LEU A 377 -11.94 -4.28 -11.87
C LEU A 377 -12.01 -4.11 -13.40
N GLU A 378 -11.10 -3.34 -13.99
CA GLU A 378 -10.99 -3.15 -15.45
C GLU A 378 -10.68 -4.47 -16.19
N LEU A 379 -10.02 -5.41 -15.54
CA LEU A 379 -9.75 -6.75 -16.07
C LEU A 379 -10.93 -7.72 -15.89
N GLY A 380 -11.99 -7.31 -15.19
CA GLY A 380 -13.16 -8.15 -14.90
C GLY A 380 -12.98 -9.08 -13.69
N LEU A 381 -11.98 -8.87 -12.84
CA LEU A 381 -11.87 -9.62 -11.60
C LEU A 381 -13.04 -9.29 -10.67
N PRO A 382 -13.62 -10.28 -9.99
CA PRO A 382 -14.78 -10.03 -9.11
C PRO A 382 -14.42 -9.17 -7.90
N GLU A 383 -15.34 -8.30 -7.49
CA GLU A 383 -15.14 -7.34 -6.39
C GLU A 383 -14.68 -8.01 -5.09
N HIS A 384 -15.21 -9.20 -4.77
CA HIS A 384 -14.84 -9.92 -3.55
C HIS A 384 -13.36 -10.38 -3.54
N LEU A 385 -12.72 -10.54 -4.71
CA LEU A 385 -11.29 -10.81 -4.83
C LEU A 385 -10.49 -9.50 -4.76
N VAL A 386 -10.91 -8.46 -5.49
CA VAL A 386 -10.23 -7.16 -5.58
C VAL A 386 -10.20 -6.44 -4.22
N TYR A 387 -11.30 -6.49 -3.48
CA TYR A 387 -11.42 -5.86 -2.14
C TYR A 387 -11.25 -6.84 -0.99
N ARG A 388 -10.63 -8.00 -1.26
CA ARG A 388 -10.32 -8.98 -0.21
C ARG A 388 -9.47 -8.34 0.88
N GLN A 389 -9.82 -8.70 2.13
CA GLN A 389 -9.06 -8.28 3.31
C GLN A 389 -7.59 -8.75 3.22
N PRO A 390 -6.63 -7.95 3.69
CA PRO A 390 -5.23 -8.36 3.77
C PRO A 390 -5.09 -9.74 4.42
N PHE A 391 -4.17 -10.54 3.90
CA PHE A 391 -3.89 -11.87 4.42
C PHE A 391 -2.38 -12.10 4.45
N PRO A 392 -1.83 -12.52 5.60
CA PRO A 392 -0.40 -12.68 5.72
C PRO A 392 0.10 -13.86 4.88
N GLY A 393 1.35 -13.79 4.41
CA GLY A 393 1.96 -14.86 3.63
C GLY A 393 1.91 -16.25 4.31
N PRO A 394 2.15 -16.36 5.64
CA PRO A 394 1.99 -17.63 6.36
C PRO A 394 0.54 -18.09 6.56
N GLY A 395 -0.44 -17.36 6.05
CA GLY A 395 -1.85 -17.70 6.18
C GLY A 395 -2.34 -17.72 7.62
N LEU A 396 -3.25 -18.63 7.93
CA LEU A 396 -3.78 -18.82 9.28
C LEU A 396 -2.74 -19.35 10.29
N GLY A 397 -1.56 -19.76 9.84
CA GLY A 397 -0.49 -20.23 10.72
C GLY A 397 -0.06 -19.21 11.78
N VAL A 398 -0.14 -17.90 11.46
CA VAL A 398 0.16 -16.80 12.41
C VAL A 398 -1.10 -16.24 13.12
N ARG A 399 -2.26 -16.86 12.88
CA ARG A 399 -3.51 -16.58 13.60
C ARG A 399 -3.90 -17.70 14.55
N ILE A 400 -3.01 -18.68 14.74
CA ILE A 400 -3.13 -19.77 15.71
C ILE A 400 -1.94 -19.68 16.67
N ILE A 401 -2.19 -19.20 17.87
CA ILE A 401 -1.14 -19.11 18.89
C ILE A 401 -0.75 -20.52 19.33
N GLY A 402 0.56 -20.80 19.34
CA GLY A 402 1.12 -22.13 19.61
C GLY A 402 1.06 -23.06 18.42
N GLU A 403 1.05 -24.38 18.65
CA GLU A 403 1.10 -25.40 17.59
C GLU A 403 -0.09 -25.31 16.62
N VAL A 404 0.21 -25.41 15.32
CA VAL A 404 -0.76 -25.44 14.23
C VAL A 404 -1.19 -26.87 13.93
N THR A 405 -2.50 -27.16 14.06
CA THR A 405 -3.06 -28.47 13.72
C THR A 405 -4.24 -28.35 12.75
N PRO A 406 -4.58 -29.39 11.97
CA PRO A 406 -5.75 -29.34 11.07
C PRO A 406 -7.07 -28.98 11.78
N GLU A 407 -7.22 -29.40 13.04
CA GLU A 407 -8.39 -29.10 13.86
C GLU A 407 -8.46 -27.62 14.22
N LYS A 408 -7.36 -27.04 14.70
CA LYS A 408 -7.25 -25.61 15.05
C LYS A 408 -7.44 -24.72 13.83
N VAL A 409 -6.88 -25.13 12.68
CA VAL A 409 -7.10 -24.40 11.43
C VAL A 409 -8.57 -24.35 11.06
N ARG A 410 -9.30 -25.46 11.14
CA ARG A 410 -10.76 -25.48 10.87
C ARG A 410 -11.53 -24.55 11.81
N MET A 411 -11.17 -24.55 13.11
CA MET A 411 -11.81 -23.63 14.08
C MET A 411 -11.61 -22.16 13.67
N VAL A 412 -10.40 -21.77 13.27
CA VAL A 412 -10.12 -20.39 12.81
C VAL A 412 -10.82 -20.10 11.49
N GLN A 413 -10.79 -21.04 10.54
CA GLN A 413 -11.52 -20.88 9.27
C GLN A 413 -12.99 -20.61 9.47
N ASP A 414 -13.64 -21.38 10.32
CA ASP A 414 -15.08 -21.24 10.61
C ASP A 414 -15.38 -19.95 11.37
N ALA A 415 -14.57 -19.61 12.39
CA ALA A 415 -14.74 -18.38 13.17
C ALA A 415 -14.50 -17.13 12.32
N ASP A 416 -13.42 -17.10 11.51
CA ASP A 416 -13.09 -16.01 10.60
C ASP A 416 -14.17 -15.83 9.51
N PHE A 417 -14.69 -16.93 8.98
CA PHE A 417 -15.78 -16.89 8.01
C PHE A 417 -17.04 -16.24 8.59
N ILE A 418 -17.46 -16.66 9.80
CA ILE A 418 -18.62 -16.09 10.50
C ILE A 418 -18.39 -14.60 10.77
N TYR A 419 -17.20 -14.23 11.24
CA TYR A 419 -16.89 -12.84 11.55
C TYR A 419 -16.96 -11.94 10.31
N ARG A 420 -16.34 -12.37 9.21
CA ARG A 420 -16.36 -11.61 7.95
C ARG A 420 -17.77 -11.50 7.39
N GLU A 421 -18.56 -12.57 7.44
CA GLU A 421 -19.94 -12.56 6.97
C GLU A 421 -20.83 -11.59 7.76
N GLU A 422 -20.70 -11.54 9.09
CA GLU A 422 -21.49 -10.61 9.92
C GLU A 422 -21.07 -9.14 9.75
N ILE A 423 -19.79 -8.87 9.52
CA ILE A 423 -19.28 -7.53 9.16
C ILE A 423 -19.84 -7.10 7.79
N GLU A 424 -19.88 -8.01 6.82
CA GLU A 424 -20.43 -7.73 5.49
C GLU A 424 -21.94 -7.46 5.55
N LYS A 425 -22.71 -8.30 6.26
CA LYS A 425 -24.16 -8.10 6.49
C LYS A 425 -24.48 -6.79 7.19
N ALA A 426 -23.56 -6.30 8.01
CA ALA A 426 -23.68 -5.00 8.67
C ALA A 426 -23.29 -3.81 7.77
N GLY A 427 -22.82 -4.05 6.53
CA GLY A 427 -22.34 -3.00 5.61
C GLY A 427 -21.02 -2.36 6.01
N LEU A 428 -20.24 -3.00 6.89
CA LEU A 428 -19.02 -2.45 7.50
C LEU A 428 -17.72 -2.97 6.87
N SER A 429 -17.79 -3.81 5.85
CA SER A 429 -16.62 -4.49 5.25
C SER A 429 -15.57 -3.53 4.68
N ARG A 430 -15.95 -2.30 4.28
CA ARG A 430 -15.06 -1.25 3.77
C ARG A 430 -14.71 -0.18 4.82
N SER A 431 -15.29 -0.27 6.01
CA SER A 431 -15.06 0.72 7.09
C SER A 431 -13.80 0.41 7.89
N TYR A 432 -13.29 -0.81 7.79
CA TYR A 432 -12.14 -1.28 8.56
C TYR A 432 -11.01 -1.71 7.63
N SER A 433 -9.77 -1.33 7.99
CA SER A 433 -8.59 -1.63 7.17
C SER A 433 -8.25 -3.11 7.17
N GLN A 434 -8.39 -3.78 8.32
CA GLN A 434 -8.22 -5.22 8.46
C GLN A 434 -9.05 -5.75 9.63
N TYR A 435 -9.68 -6.92 9.45
CA TYR A 435 -10.38 -7.64 10.51
C TYR A 435 -10.30 -9.15 10.29
N PHE A 436 -10.18 -9.91 11.38
CA PHE A 436 -10.01 -11.36 11.35
C PHE A 436 -10.29 -12.00 12.71
N ALA A 437 -10.46 -13.32 12.71
CA ALA A 437 -10.46 -14.15 13.91
C ALA A 437 -9.13 -14.89 14.08
N ALA A 438 -8.69 -15.04 15.33
CA ALA A 438 -7.50 -15.81 15.70
C ALA A 438 -7.84 -16.78 16.83
N LEU A 439 -7.16 -17.94 16.85
CA LEU A 439 -7.30 -18.91 17.93
C LEU A 439 -6.22 -18.67 18.98
N THR A 440 -6.65 -18.35 20.19
CA THR A 440 -5.74 -18.30 21.33
C THR A 440 -5.39 -19.73 21.78
N ASN A 441 -4.28 -19.90 22.47
CA ASN A 441 -3.98 -21.19 23.12
C ASN A 441 -4.68 -21.33 24.48
N MET A 442 -5.50 -20.34 24.84
CA MET A 442 -6.27 -20.33 26.08
C MET A 442 -7.46 -21.27 26.00
N ARG A 443 -7.64 -22.08 27.03
CA ARG A 443 -8.85 -22.87 27.25
C ARG A 443 -9.60 -22.37 28.46
N SER A 444 -10.91 -22.46 28.41
CA SER A 444 -11.77 -22.05 29.53
C SER A 444 -12.90 -23.04 29.76
N VAL A 445 -13.38 -23.05 31.01
CA VAL A 445 -14.60 -23.81 31.36
C VAL A 445 -15.81 -23.09 30.79
N GLY A 446 -16.65 -23.84 30.11
CA GLY A 446 -17.97 -23.42 29.64
C GLY A 446 -19.05 -24.36 30.16
N VAL A 447 -20.30 -23.92 30.05
CA VAL A 447 -21.49 -24.74 30.28
C VAL A 447 -22.32 -24.69 29.01
N MET A 448 -22.45 -25.83 28.36
CA MET A 448 -23.24 -25.96 27.13
C MET A 448 -24.32 -27.04 27.35
N GLY A 449 -25.53 -26.59 27.49
CA GLY A 449 -26.61 -27.44 28.00
C GLY A 449 -26.33 -27.83 29.46
N ASP A 450 -26.43 -29.10 29.78
CA ASP A 450 -26.20 -29.65 31.13
C ASP A 450 -24.76 -30.13 31.38
N PHE A 451 -23.86 -29.91 30.38
CA PHE A 451 -22.49 -30.40 30.45
C PHE A 451 -21.46 -29.26 30.58
N ARG A 452 -20.41 -29.51 31.39
CA ARG A 452 -19.23 -28.65 31.39
C ARG A 452 -18.36 -28.97 30.18
N THR A 453 -17.88 -27.91 29.52
CA THR A 453 -16.90 -28.00 28.45
C THR A 453 -15.58 -27.36 28.88
N TYR A 454 -14.48 -27.75 28.23
CA TYR A 454 -13.17 -27.13 28.43
C TYR A 454 -12.55 -26.91 27.04
N ASP A 455 -12.93 -25.79 26.43
CA ASP A 455 -12.71 -25.51 25.03
C ASP A 455 -11.89 -24.23 24.84
N TYR A 456 -11.50 -23.96 23.59
CA TYR A 456 -10.68 -22.82 23.22
C TYR A 456 -11.45 -21.50 23.26
N ALA A 457 -10.66 -20.41 23.37
CA ALA A 457 -11.13 -19.06 23.17
C ALA A 457 -10.64 -18.51 21.82
N VAL A 458 -11.53 -17.82 21.12
CA VAL A 458 -11.24 -17.08 19.88
C VAL A 458 -11.10 -15.60 20.21
N ALA A 459 -10.08 -14.96 19.66
CA ALA A 459 -9.92 -13.51 19.67
C ALA A 459 -10.38 -12.94 18.32
N LEU A 460 -11.23 -11.93 18.37
CA LEU A 460 -11.60 -11.10 17.22
C LEU A 460 -10.71 -9.86 17.21
N ARG A 461 -10.19 -9.50 16.08
CA ARG A 461 -9.36 -8.30 15.86
C ARG A 461 -9.94 -7.50 14.71
N ALA A 462 -10.05 -6.17 14.88
CA ALA A 462 -10.29 -5.25 13.78
C ALA A 462 -9.54 -3.96 14.04
N VAL A 463 -8.97 -3.39 12.97
CA VAL A 463 -8.16 -2.18 13.04
C VAL A 463 -8.49 -1.20 11.92
N ILE A 464 -8.29 0.08 12.24
CA ILE A 464 -8.29 1.20 11.29
C ILE A 464 -6.85 1.70 11.21
N THR A 465 -6.35 1.87 9.99
CA THR A 465 -5.00 2.35 9.72
C THR A 465 -4.91 2.94 8.32
N ASP A 466 -4.03 3.90 8.13
CA ASP A 466 -3.75 4.50 6.84
C ASP A 466 -2.52 3.89 6.17
N ASP A 467 -1.50 3.51 6.95
CA ASP A 467 -0.16 3.11 6.48
C ASP A 467 0.33 1.76 7.00
N PHE A 468 -0.44 1.08 7.84
CA PHE A 468 -0.06 -0.15 8.56
C PHE A 468 1.15 -0.01 9.51
N MET A 469 1.74 1.18 9.65
CA MET A 469 2.78 1.46 10.64
C MET A 469 2.17 1.68 12.02
N THR A 470 1.10 2.44 12.06
CA THR A 470 0.26 2.64 13.25
C THR A 470 -1.15 2.12 12.97
N ALA A 471 -1.85 1.66 13.99
CA ALA A 471 -3.23 1.20 13.86
C ALA A 471 -4.00 1.38 15.17
N GLU A 472 -5.25 1.78 15.05
CA GLU A 472 -6.19 1.86 16.17
C GLU A 472 -7.18 0.71 16.11
N CYS A 473 -7.69 0.29 17.27
CA CYS A 473 -8.79 -0.66 17.33
C CYS A 473 -10.03 -0.07 16.67
N ALA A 474 -10.68 -0.83 15.81
CA ALA A 474 -11.92 -0.41 15.19
C ALA A 474 -13.09 -0.46 16.19
N ASP A 475 -13.95 0.56 16.16
CA ASP A 475 -15.21 0.58 16.90
C ASP A 475 -16.27 -0.20 16.12
N ILE A 476 -16.44 -1.48 16.47
CA ILE A 476 -17.49 -2.33 15.90
C ILE A 476 -18.74 -2.25 16.79
N PRO A 477 -19.92 -1.99 16.23
CA PRO A 477 -21.15 -1.97 17.01
C PRO A 477 -21.32 -3.24 17.85
N PHE A 478 -21.55 -3.07 19.15
CA PHE A 478 -21.64 -4.19 20.08
C PHE A 478 -22.67 -5.26 19.66
N SER A 479 -23.76 -4.85 19.03
CA SER A 479 -24.77 -5.75 18.49
C SER A 479 -24.22 -6.67 17.37
N VAL A 480 -23.24 -6.21 16.60
CA VAL A 480 -22.55 -7.03 15.58
C VAL A 480 -21.64 -8.03 16.29
N LEU A 481 -20.83 -7.58 17.26
CA LEU A 481 -19.97 -8.47 18.05
C LEU A 481 -20.77 -9.55 18.79
N GLN A 482 -21.94 -9.20 19.33
CA GLN A 482 -22.84 -10.18 19.97
C GLN A 482 -23.33 -11.26 18.98
N ARG A 483 -23.72 -10.87 17.75
CA ARG A 483 -24.12 -11.85 16.73
C ARG A 483 -22.96 -12.76 16.33
N VAL A 484 -21.79 -12.18 16.11
CA VAL A 484 -20.55 -12.93 15.80
C VAL A 484 -20.26 -13.95 16.91
N MET A 485 -20.22 -13.49 18.17
CA MET A 485 -19.99 -14.36 19.34
C MET A 485 -21.02 -15.49 19.41
N ASN A 486 -22.30 -15.17 19.31
CA ASN A 486 -23.36 -16.17 19.37
C ASN A 486 -23.21 -17.24 18.28
N ARG A 487 -22.89 -16.83 17.06
CA ARG A 487 -22.67 -17.76 15.95
C ARG A 487 -21.42 -18.61 16.17
N ILE A 488 -20.29 -17.99 16.53
CA ILE A 488 -19.03 -18.72 16.77
C ILE A 488 -19.23 -19.81 17.83
N VAL A 489 -19.81 -19.47 18.98
CA VAL A 489 -20.01 -20.42 20.07
C VAL A 489 -20.96 -21.55 19.69
N ASN A 490 -21.96 -21.30 18.85
CA ASN A 490 -22.93 -22.32 18.44
C ASN A 490 -22.51 -23.14 17.21
N GLU A 491 -21.77 -22.55 16.28
CA GLU A 491 -21.43 -23.17 14.99
C GLU A 491 -20.01 -23.77 14.96
N VAL A 492 -19.07 -23.24 15.77
CA VAL A 492 -17.67 -23.70 15.78
C VAL A 492 -17.40 -24.65 16.92
N LYS A 493 -17.23 -25.94 16.62
CA LYS A 493 -16.92 -26.96 17.63
C LYS A 493 -15.59 -26.71 18.31
N GLY A 494 -15.53 -26.85 19.65
CA GLY A 494 -14.32 -26.68 20.44
C GLY A 494 -14.01 -25.23 20.82
N VAL A 495 -14.96 -24.31 20.60
CA VAL A 495 -14.88 -22.90 21.01
C VAL A 495 -16.05 -22.58 21.94
N ASN A 496 -15.74 -22.08 23.15
CA ASN A 496 -16.77 -21.68 24.13
C ASN A 496 -16.62 -20.23 24.60
N ARG A 497 -15.67 -19.47 24.06
CA ARG A 497 -15.42 -18.10 24.47
C ARG A 497 -14.88 -17.24 23.32
N VAL A 498 -15.32 -15.99 23.27
CA VAL A 498 -14.88 -15.00 22.27
C VAL A 498 -14.42 -13.73 22.99
N PHE A 499 -13.27 -13.20 22.59
CA PHE A 499 -12.72 -11.92 23.02
C PHE A 499 -12.66 -10.93 21.85
N TYR A 500 -12.64 -9.64 22.17
CA TYR A 500 -12.31 -8.60 21.20
C TYR A 500 -11.05 -7.88 21.65
N ASP A 501 -10.03 -7.84 20.79
CA ASP A 501 -8.74 -7.22 21.09
C ASP A 501 -8.78 -5.72 20.83
N LEU A 502 -8.62 -4.92 21.90
CA LEU A 502 -8.67 -3.45 21.90
C LEU A 502 -7.29 -2.81 21.73
N THR A 503 -6.22 -3.59 21.58
CA THR A 503 -4.85 -3.09 21.59
C THR A 503 -4.53 -2.31 20.32
N SER A 504 -3.98 -1.10 20.44
CA SER A 504 -3.45 -0.33 19.31
C SER A 504 -2.09 -0.84 18.83
N LYS A 505 -1.67 -0.43 17.67
CA LYS A 505 -0.29 -0.59 17.19
C LYS A 505 0.39 0.79 17.11
N PRO A 506 1.49 1.07 17.83
CA PRO A 506 2.02 0.28 18.94
C PRO A 506 1.09 0.28 20.18
N PRO A 507 1.27 -0.53 21.23
CA PRO A 507 2.38 -1.47 21.45
C PRO A 507 2.16 -2.85 20.82
N GLY A 508 0.93 -3.21 20.45
CA GLY A 508 0.66 -4.48 19.79
C GLY A 508 1.05 -4.47 18.30
N THR A 509 0.93 -5.63 17.66
CA THR A 509 0.97 -5.78 16.21
C THR A 509 -0.45 -5.93 15.66
N ILE A 510 -0.65 -5.89 14.34
CA ILE A 510 -1.97 -6.17 13.76
C ILE A 510 -2.25 -7.67 13.83
N GLU A 511 -1.37 -8.51 13.27
CA GLU A 511 -1.46 -9.98 13.41
C GLU A 511 -1.07 -10.43 14.82
N MET A 512 -1.48 -11.62 15.22
CA MET A 512 -1.26 -12.14 16.57
C MET A 512 0.14 -12.75 16.76
N GLU A 513 0.74 -13.28 15.67
CA GLU A 513 2.10 -13.83 15.64
C GLU A 513 2.88 -13.31 14.43
#